data_040338781de7b1eb4b6a13ed81305cb3
#
_entry.id   040338781de7b1eb4b6a13ed81305cb3
#
_cell.length_a   1.000
_cell.length_b   1.000
_cell.length_c   1.000
_cell.angle_alpha   90.00
_cell.angle_beta   90.00
_cell.angle_gamma   90.00
#
_symmetry.space_group_name_H-M   'P 1'
#
loop_
_entity.id
_entity.type
_entity.pdbx_description
1 polymer ?
#
loop_
_entity_poly.entity_id
_entity_poly.type
_entity_poly.pdbx_seq_one_letter_code
_entity_poly.pdbx_strand_id
1 'polypeptide(L)'
;DHPQPIQRLLLTCKAYDAAAAVSQLAPRLAPGAEILLLQNGLGSQEEVARAAPQARCIFASSTEGAFRQADFQVVFAGHGHTWLGDPLDLQPPDWLEDLQQAGIVHDWSLDILSRLWRKLALNCAINPLTVLHDCRNGELREHPAQVACLCSELTELLHRCGQSAAAEDLHDEVQRVIQATAANYSSMHQDVSQG
;
A
#
# COMPACT_ATOMS: atom_id res chain seq x y z
N ASP A 1 -15.56 -24.97 6.75
CA ASP A 1 -15.72 -25.15 5.29
C ASP A 1 -16.99 -24.45 4.85
N HIS A 2 -16.88 -23.33 4.14
CA HIS A 2 -18.00 -22.64 3.56
C HIS A 2 -18.22 -23.18 2.14
N PRO A 3 -19.37 -23.78 1.80
CA PRO A 3 -19.59 -24.42 0.50
C PRO A 3 -19.84 -23.41 -0.63
N GLN A 4 -20.04 -22.13 -0.32
CA GLN A 4 -20.36 -21.13 -1.33
C GLN A 4 -19.08 -20.60 -2.01
N PRO A 5 -19.11 -20.36 -3.34
CA PRO A 5 -18.04 -19.70 -4.03
C PRO A 5 -17.76 -18.29 -3.49
N ILE A 6 -16.50 -17.90 -3.48
CA ILE A 6 -16.06 -16.58 -3.04
C ILE A 6 -16.29 -15.58 -4.17
N GLN A 7 -17.16 -14.60 -3.96
CA GLN A 7 -17.43 -13.52 -4.90
C GLN A 7 -16.47 -12.35 -4.71
N ARG A 8 -16.10 -12.07 -3.46
CA ARG A 8 -15.20 -10.96 -3.08
C ARG A 8 -14.19 -11.46 -2.07
N LEU A 9 -12.93 -11.15 -2.30
CA LEU A 9 -11.81 -11.51 -1.42
C LEU A 9 -11.07 -10.26 -1.01
N LEU A 10 -11.00 -9.98 0.28
CA LEU A 10 -10.13 -8.96 0.84
C LEU A 10 -8.79 -9.62 1.20
N LEU A 11 -7.72 -9.23 0.52
CA LEU A 11 -6.39 -9.77 0.71
C LEU A 11 -5.53 -8.81 1.53
N THR A 12 -5.22 -9.18 2.78
CA THR A 12 -4.54 -8.33 3.77
C THR A 12 -3.26 -8.95 4.34
N CYS A 13 -2.87 -10.14 3.88
CA CYS A 13 -1.61 -10.76 4.28
C CYS A 13 -0.40 -9.96 3.75
N LYS A 14 0.79 -10.26 4.23
CA LYS A 14 2.03 -9.63 3.73
C LYS A 14 2.23 -9.93 2.24
N ALA A 15 2.91 -9.03 1.53
CA ALA A 15 3.07 -9.12 0.08
C ALA A 15 3.68 -10.46 -0.39
N TYR A 16 4.66 -10.97 0.35
CA TYR A 16 5.34 -12.23 0.05
C TYR A 16 4.45 -13.49 0.19
N ASP A 17 3.33 -13.40 0.92
CA ASP A 17 2.35 -14.48 1.10
C ASP A 17 1.16 -14.37 0.13
N ALA A 18 0.98 -13.22 -0.53
CA ALA A 18 -0.24 -12.89 -1.25
C ALA A 18 -0.57 -13.88 -2.38
N ALA A 19 0.41 -14.19 -3.24
CA ALA A 19 0.21 -15.11 -4.35
C ALA A 19 -0.08 -16.55 -3.87
N ALA A 20 0.62 -17.01 -2.82
CA ALA A 20 0.39 -18.33 -2.24
C ALA A 20 -0.99 -18.44 -1.60
N ALA A 21 -1.43 -17.41 -0.87
CA ALA A 21 -2.76 -17.36 -0.26
C ALA A 21 -3.86 -17.40 -1.33
N VAL A 22 -3.72 -16.63 -2.40
CA VAL A 22 -4.70 -16.62 -3.50
C VAL A 22 -4.70 -17.95 -4.24
N SER A 23 -3.55 -18.55 -4.50
CA SER A 23 -3.47 -19.87 -5.17
C SER A 23 -4.23 -20.96 -4.41
N GLN A 24 -4.20 -20.93 -3.07
CA GLN A 24 -4.97 -21.85 -2.23
C GLN A 24 -6.48 -21.59 -2.30
N LEU A 25 -6.90 -20.36 -2.52
CA LEU A 25 -8.32 -19.96 -2.60
C LEU A 25 -8.87 -19.99 -4.03
N ALA A 26 -8.00 -20.01 -5.06
CA ALA A 26 -8.40 -19.95 -6.46
C ALA A 26 -9.49 -20.97 -6.87
N PRO A 27 -9.46 -22.24 -6.40
CA PRO A 27 -10.54 -23.21 -6.70
C PRO A 27 -11.91 -22.84 -6.11
N ARG A 28 -11.94 -21.89 -5.17
CA ARG A 28 -13.16 -21.42 -4.50
C ARG A 28 -13.64 -20.07 -5.02
N LEU A 29 -12.86 -19.38 -5.83
CA LEU A 29 -13.26 -18.11 -6.43
C LEU A 29 -14.34 -18.36 -7.49
N ALA A 30 -15.41 -17.58 -7.42
CA ALA A 30 -16.42 -17.56 -8.47
C ALA A 30 -15.84 -17.00 -9.77
N PRO A 31 -16.36 -17.35 -10.95
CA PRO A 31 -16.04 -16.63 -12.18
C PRO A 31 -16.36 -15.14 -12.03
N GLY A 32 -15.38 -14.28 -12.35
CA GLY A 32 -15.51 -12.83 -12.16
C GLY A 32 -15.47 -12.36 -10.72
N ALA A 33 -14.98 -13.18 -9.79
CA ALA A 33 -14.74 -12.75 -8.41
C ALA A 33 -13.78 -11.56 -8.36
N GLU A 34 -13.96 -10.70 -7.37
CA GLU A 34 -13.14 -9.51 -7.17
C GLU A 34 -12.17 -9.72 -6.00
N ILE A 35 -10.90 -9.38 -6.21
CA ILE A 35 -9.85 -9.46 -5.19
C ILE A 35 -9.37 -8.05 -4.90
N LEU A 36 -9.62 -7.56 -3.68
CA LEU A 36 -9.11 -6.29 -3.20
C LEU A 36 -7.75 -6.49 -2.52
N LEU A 37 -6.70 -5.89 -3.09
CA LEU A 37 -5.31 -6.03 -2.65
C LEU A 37 -4.90 -4.80 -1.85
N LEU A 38 -4.58 -5.00 -0.56
CA LEU A 38 -4.13 -3.96 0.36
C LEU A 38 -2.61 -4.01 0.66
N GLN A 39 -1.85 -4.83 -0.06
CA GLN A 39 -0.41 -4.95 0.14
C GLN A 39 0.31 -3.64 -0.16
N ASN A 40 1.27 -3.28 0.69
CA ASN A 40 2.22 -2.22 0.38
C ASN A 40 3.23 -2.67 -0.68
N GLY A 41 3.73 -1.71 -1.46
CA GLY A 41 4.71 -1.99 -2.51
C GLY A 41 4.06 -2.35 -3.85
N LEU A 42 4.89 -2.85 -4.75
CA LEU A 42 4.55 -3.26 -6.10
C LEU A 42 5.07 -4.68 -6.36
N GLY A 43 4.48 -5.37 -7.35
CA GLY A 43 4.88 -6.71 -7.78
C GLY A 43 3.94 -7.81 -7.29
N SER A 44 3.47 -7.76 -6.04
CA SER A 44 2.51 -8.74 -5.51
C SER A 44 1.17 -8.73 -6.24
N GLN A 45 0.78 -7.58 -6.79
CA GLN A 45 -0.47 -7.41 -7.55
C GLN A 45 -0.48 -8.24 -8.82
N GLU A 46 0.61 -8.20 -9.58
CA GLU A 46 0.76 -8.98 -10.83
C GLU A 46 0.91 -10.48 -10.53
N GLU A 47 1.53 -10.83 -9.41
CA GLU A 47 1.63 -12.23 -8.97
C GLU A 47 0.26 -12.80 -8.60
N VAL A 48 -0.55 -12.02 -7.88
CA VAL A 48 -1.93 -12.40 -7.55
C VAL A 48 -2.79 -12.52 -8.80
N ALA A 49 -2.69 -11.57 -9.74
CA ALA A 49 -3.44 -11.63 -11.00
C ALA A 49 -3.07 -12.87 -11.83
N ARG A 50 -1.79 -13.28 -11.83
CA ARG A 50 -1.37 -14.54 -12.47
C ARG A 50 -1.88 -15.79 -11.74
N ALA A 51 -2.00 -15.73 -10.41
CA ALA A 51 -2.49 -16.85 -9.61
C ALA A 51 -4.01 -17.05 -9.70
N ALA A 52 -4.77 -16.00 -10.04
CA ALA A 52 -6.22 -16.04 -10.21
C ALA A 52 -6.69 -15.28 -11.46
N PRO A 53 -6.35 -15.75 -12.67
CA PRO A 53 -6.62 -15.02 -13.92
C PRO A 53 -8.12 -14.86 -14.24
N GLN A 54 -8.99 -15.60 -13.55
CA GLN A 54 -10.44 -15.50 -13.67
C GLN A 54 -11.05 -14.41 -12.79
N ALA A 55 -10.27 -13.82 -11.89
CA ALA A 55 -10.73 -12.81 -10.96
C ALA A 55 -10.32 -11.39 -11.42
N ARG A 56 -11.13 -10.41 -11.06
CA ARG A 56 -10.80 -9.00 -11.19
C ARG A 56 -9.93 -8.57 -10.00
N CYS A 57 -8.78 -7.97 -10.26
CA CYS A 57 -7.87 -7.49 -9.22
C CYS A 57 -8.03 -5.97 -9.04
N ILE A 58 -8.49 -5.55 -7.87
CA ILE A 58 -8.62 -4.16 -7.48
C ILE A 58 -7.46 -3.82 -6.56
N PHE A 59 -6.63 -2.87 -6.96
CA PHE A 59 -5.47 -2.42 -6.20
C PHE A 59 -5.89 -1.34 -5.20
N ALA A 60 -5.25 -1.31 -4.05
CA ALA A 60 -5.52 -0.29 -3.07
C ALA A 60 -4.24 0.33 -2.50
N SER A 61 -4.32 1.62 -2.22
CA SER A 61 -3.29 2.38 -1.51
C SER A 61 -3.95 3.09 -0.34
N SER A 62 -3.61 2.75 0.90
CA SER A 62 -4.19 3.36 2.09
C SER A 62 -3.14 4.09 2.91
N THR A 63 -3.51 5.25 3.47
CA THR A 63 -2.73 5.99 4.45
C THR A 63 -3.29 5.84 5.86
N GLU A 64 -4.29 4.96 6.06
CA GLU A 64 -4.79 4.60 7.39
C GLU A 64 -3.66 4.04 8.25
N GLY A 65 -3.60 4.51 9.49
CA GLY A 65 -2.64 4.07 10.48
C GLY A 65 -3.25 3.11 11.48
N ALA A 66 -2.73 1.89 11.55
CA ALA A 66 -3.09 0.92 12.58
C ALA A 66 -1.93 -0.04 12.82
N PHE A 67 -1.82 -0.56 14.05
CA PHE A 67 -0.86 -1.61 14.37
C PHE A 67 -1.48 -2.66 15.29
N ARG A 68 -0.99 -3.88 15.17
CA ARG A 68 -1.37 -4.98 16.05
C ARG A 68 -0.58 -4.90 17.34
N GLN A 69 -1.27 -4.73 18.46
CA GLN A 69 -0.67 -4.71 19.80
C GLN A 69 -0.53 -6.13 20.37
N ALA A 70 -1.53 -6.99 20.12
CA ALA A 70 -1.56 -8.38 20.52
C ALA A 70 -2.52 -9.14 19.58
N ASP A 71 -2.65 -10.45 19.77
CA ASP A 71 -3.62 -11.24 19.02
C ASP A 71 -5.04 -10.68 19.22
N PHE A 72 -5.74 -10.41 18.12
CA PHE A 72 -7.06 -9.79 18.09
C PHE A 72 -7.16 -8.39 18.70
N GLN A 73 -6.01 -7.72 18.95
CA GLN A 73 -5.97 -6.34 19.43
C GLN A 73 -5.29 -5.45 18.40
N VAL A 74 -6.07 -4.58 17.79
CA VAL A 74 -5.59 -3.58 16.85
C VAL A 74 -5.76 -2.20 17.46
N VAL A 75 -4.68 -1.42 17.44
CA VAL A 75 -4.69 -0.03 17.87
C VAL A 75 -4.77 0.85 16.62
N PHE A 76 -5.78 1.70 16.59
CA PHE A 76 -5.92 2.72 15.57
C PHE A 76 -4.92 3.85 15.84
N ALA A 77 -4.11 4.19 14.83
CA ALA A 77 -3.01 5.14 14.95
C ALA A 77 -3.23 6.45 14.19
N GLY A 78 -4.25 6.52 13.35
CA GLY A 78 -4.59 7.76 12.65
C GLY A 78 -5.51 7.55 11.46
N HIS A 79 -6.40 8.52 11.28
CA HIS A 79 -7.27 8.57 10.10
C HIS A 79 -6.44 8.83 8.84
N GLY A 80 -6.76 8.10 7.81
CA GLY A 80 -6.15 8.22 6.50
C GLY A 80 -7.19 8.25 5.40
N HIS A 81 -6.74 7.90 4.23
CA HIS A 81 -7.55 7.83 3.01
C HIS A 81 -7.16 6.58 2.23
N THR A 82 -8.14 5.93 1.62
CA THR A 82 -7.91 4.74 0.80
C THR A 82 -8.28 5.03 -0.65
N TRP A 83 -7.31 4.89 -1.54
CA TRP A 83 -7.55 4.91 -2.99
C TRP A 83 -7.63 3.49 -3.50
N LEU A 84 -8.64 3.24 -4.33
CA LEU A 84 -8.84 1.97 -5.01
C LEU A 84 -8.82 2.21 -6.51
N GLY A 85 -8.45 1.20 -7.27
CA GLY A 85 -8.49 1.28 -8.73
C GLY A 85 -8.12 -0.03 -9.39
N ASP A 86 -8.47 -0.15 -10.63
CA ASP A 86 -8.14 -1.29 -11.49
C ASP A 86 -7.47 -0.77 -12.75
N PRO A 87 -6.19 -1.10 -13.01
CA PRO A 87 -5.50 -0.64 -14.22
C PRO A 87 -6.11 -1.15 -15.52
N LEU A 88 -6.91 -2.23 -15.46
CA LEU A 88 -7.51 -2.89 -16.63
C LEU A 88 -8.97 -2.49 -16.85
N ASP A 89 -9.66 -2.03 -15.78
CA ASP A 89 -11.05 -1.62 -15.84
C ASP A 89 -11.29 -0.37 -14.98
N LEU A 90 -11.51 0.76 -15.65
CA LEU A 90 -11.68 2.04 -14.97
C LEU A 90 -13.04 2.22 -14.30
N GLN A 91 -13.97 1.28 -14.48
CA GLN A 91 -15.28 1.34 -13.85
C GLN A 91 -15.20 0.90 -12.39
N PRO A 92 -15.69 1.71 -11.45
CA PRO A 92 -15.76 1.33 -10.05
C PRO A 92 -16.73 0.15 -9.86
N PRO A 93 -16.45 -0.77 -8.93
CA PRO A 93 -17.39 -1.81 -8.57
C PRO A 93 -18.59 -1.24 -7.79
N ASP A 94 -19.75 -1.83 -7.96
CA ASP A 94 -21.01 -1.37 -7.33
C ASP A 94 -20.93 -1.35 -5.79
N TRP A 95 -20.10 -2.22 -5.19
CA TRP A 95 -19.96 -2.32 -3.74
C TRP A 95 -19.10 -1.22 -3.09
N LEU A 96 -18.56 -0.27 -3.86
CA LEU A 96 -17.84 0.86 -3.24
C LEU A 96 -18.70 1.64 -2.26
N GLU A 97 -20.02 1.69 -2.49
CA GLU A 97 -20.96 2.32 -1.56
C GLU A 97 -20.97 1.62 -0.18
N ASP A 98 -20.68 0.32 -0.10
CA ASP A 98 -20.58 -0.41 1.17
C ASP A 98 -19.43 0.14 2.04
N LEU A 99 -18.31 0.56 1.43
CA LEU A 99 -17.20 1.19 2.14
C LEU A 99 -17.59 2.56 2.70
N GLN A 100 -18.35 3.34 1.94
CA GLN A 100 -18.85 4.64 2.41
C GLN A 100 -19.81 4.45 3.59
N GLN A 101 -20.71 3.49 3.49
CA GLN A 101 -21.65 3.15 4.60
C GLN A 101 -20.90 2.66 5.84
N ALA A 102 -19.77 1.97 5.67
CA ALA A 102 -18.88 1.54 6.75
C ALA A 102 -18.01 2.67 7.33
N GLY A 103 -18.11 3.91 6.81
CA GLY A 103 -17.32 5.06 7.27
C GLY A 103 -15.88 5.04 6.80
N ILE A 104 -15.52 4.23 5.80
CA ILE A 104 -14.18 4.17 5.24
C ILE A 104 -14.05 5.25 4.18
N VAL A 105 -13.20 6.25 4.46
CA VAL A 105 -12.90 7.34 3.51
C VAL A 105 -12.10 6.78 2.34
N HIS A 106 -12.67 6.86 1.15
CA HIS A 106 -12.05 6.30 -0.04
C HIS A 106 -12.42 7.06 -1.32
N ASP A 107 -11.58 6.88 -2.35
CA ASP A 107 -11.84 7.32 -3.72
C ASP A 107 -11.47 6.22 -4.72
N TRP A 108 -12.20 6.19 -5.84
CA TRP A 108 -11.80 5.40 -7.01
C TRP A 108 -10.80 6.20 -7.86
N SER A 109 -9.63 5.64 -8.07
CA SER A 109 -8.55 6.26 -8.83
C SER A 109 -8.48 5.68 -10.24
N LEU A 110 -8.55 6.54 -11.24
CA LEU A 110 -8.32 6.17 -12.65
C LEU A 110 -6.84 5.88 -12.94
N ASP A 111 -5.94 6.30 -12.05
CA ASP A 111 -4.50 6.04 -12.11
C ASP A 111 -3.98 5.56 -10.76
N ILE A 112 -4.40 4.36 -10.39
CA ILE A 112 -3.98 3.73 -9.13
C ILE A 112 -2.48 3.37 -9.14
N LEU A 113 -1.91 3.10 -10.31
CA LEU A 113 -0.49 2.73 -10.41
C LEU A 113 0.41 3.90 -10.01
N SER A 114 0.17 5.13 -10.49
CA SER A 114 0.94 6.30 -10.06
C SER A 114 0.85 6.53 -8.56
N ARG A 115 -0.30 6.28 -7.94
CA ARG A 115 -0.46 6.37 -6.48
C ARG A 115 0.36 5.32 -5.73
N LEU A 116 0.38 4.08 -6.22
CA LEU A 116 1.19 3.01 -5.64
C LEU A 116 2.69 3.30 -5.80
N TRP A 117 3.14 3.76 -6.97
CA TRP A 117 4.51 4.19 -7.20
C TRP A 117 4.91 5.34 -6.29
N ARG A 118 4.02 6.34 -6.15
CA ARG A 118 4.23 7.47 -5.24
C ARG A 118 4.43 7.02 -3.80
N LYS A 119 3.51 6.16 -3.31
CA LYS A 119 3.60 5.62 -1.95
C LYS A 119 4.87 4.79 -1.75
N LEU A 120 5.25 3.97 -2.74
CA LEU A 120 6.50 3.22 -2.70
C LEU A 120 7.71 4.15 -2.58
N ALA A 121 7.78 5.22 -3.39
CA ALA A 121 8.85 6.18 -3.33
C ALA A 121 8.95 6.89 -1.97
N LEU A 122 7.82 7.31 -1.39
CA LEU A 122 7.77 7.87 -0.04
C LEU A 122 8.34 6.89 1.01
N ASN A 123 7.93 5.62 0.94
CA ASN A 123 8.44 4.60 1.83
C ASN A 123 9.94 4.34 1.63
N CYS A 124 10.43 4.32 0.40
CA CYS A 124 11.85 4.15 0.10
C CYS A 124 12.71 5.34 0.54
N ALA A 125 12.15 6.56 0.56
CA ALA A 125 12.87 7.74 1.03
C ALA A 125 12.95 7.81 2.58
N ILE A 126 11.99 7.24 3.29
CA ILE A 126 11.84 7.40 4.75
C ILE A 126 12.29 6.14 5.50
N ASN A 127 11.70 4.99 5.16
CA ASN A 127 11.78 3.79 5.99
C ASN A 127 13.21 3.26 6.16
N PRO A 128 14.06 3.16 5.13
CA PRO A 128 15.43 2.68 5.29
C PRO A 128 16.26 3.57 6.21
N LEU A 129 16.08 4.90 6.12
CA LEU A 129 16.80 5.83 6.97
C LEU A 129 16.39 5.71 8.44
N THR A 130 15.10 5.47 8.72
CA THR A 130 14.65 5.25 10.11
C THR A 130 15.24 3.98 10.73
N VAL A 131 15.46 2.94 9.92
CA VAL A 131 16.16 1.72 10.37
C VAL A 131 17.64 1.99 10.57
N LEU A 132 18.29 2.65 9.61
CA LEU A 132 19.73 2.95 9.65
C LEU A 132 20.11 3.79 10.89
N HIS A 133 19.25 4.74 11.25
CA HIS A 133 19.48 5.66 12.36
C HIS A 133 18.78 5.24 13.66
N ASP A 134 18.04 4.12 13.65
CA ASP A 134 17.23 3.62 14.78
C ASP A 134 16.36 4.74 15.37
N CYS A 135 15.58 5.42 14.53
CA CYS A 135 14.90 6.65 14.90
C CYS A 135 13.44 6.72 14.42
N ARG A 136 12.69 7.67 14.96
CA ARG A 136 11.36 8.03 14.50
C ARG A 136 11.43 8.84 13.20
N ASN A 137 10.34 8.86 12.45
CA ASN A 137 10.27 9.60 11.18
C ASN A 137 10.68 11.08 11.34
N GLY A 138 10.24 11.74 12.40
CA GLY A 138 10.55 13.15 12.64
C GLY A 138 12.02 13.48 12.87
N GLU A 139 12.81 12.51 13.36
CA GLU A 139 14.25 12.68 13.63
C GLU A 139 15.07 12.72 12.34
N LEU A 140 14.49 12.24 11.20
CA LEU A 140 15.14 12.37 9.89
C LEU A 140 15.38 13.82 9.45
N ARG A 141 14.78 14.80 10.12
CA ARG A 141 15.10 16.22 9.95
C ARG A 141 16.56 16.57 10.34
N GLU A 142 17.19 15.71 11.13
CA GLU A 142 18.62 15.82 11.45
C GLU A 142 19.52 15.27 10.34
N HIS A 143 18.95 14.58 9.34
CA HIS A 143 19.64 13.95 8.22
C HIS A 143 19.20 14.48 6.83
N PRO A 144 19.07 15.80 6.62
CA PRO A 144 18.44 16.36 5.43
C PRO A 144 19.19 16.01 4.13
N ALA A 145 20.51 15.90 4.18
CA ALA A 145 21.33 15.56 3.02
C ALA A 145 21.05 14.12 2.52
N GLN A 146 20.86 13.16 3.43
CA GLN A 146 20.54 11.77 3.07
C GLN A 146 19.13 11.66 2.49
N VAL A 147 18.15 12.34 3.11
CA VAL A 147 16.78 12.40 2.58
C VAL A 147 16.78 13.01 1.17
N ALA A 148 17.47 14.14 0.96
CA ALA A 148 17.55 14.77 -0.35
C ALA A 148 18.21 13.88 -1.40
N CYS A 149 19.29 13.17 -1.04
CA CYS A 149 19.98 12.24 -1.92
C CYS A 149 19.02 11.12 -2.39
N LEU A 150 18.35 10.45 -1.45
CA LEU A 150 17.36 9.40 -1.79
C LEU A 150 16.21 9.95 -2.64
N CYS A 151 15.68 11.12 -2.32
CA CYS A 151 14.63 11.73 -3.12
C CYS A 151 15.08 11.98 -4.56
N SER A 152 16.32 12.44 -4.76
CA SER A 152 16.89 12.65 -6.10
C SER A 152 17.00 11.34 -6.89
N GLU A 153 17.55 10.29 -6.27
CA GLU A 153 17.68 8.97 -6.89
C GLU A 153 16.31 8.38 -7.24
N LEU A 154 15.34 8.47 -6.33
CA LEU A 154 13.98 7.97 -6.54
C LEU A 154 13.24 8.75 -7.63
N THR A 155 13.42 10.08 -7.69
CA THR A 155 12.87 10.92 -8.76
C THR A 155 13.38 10.47 -10.13
N GLU A 156 14.70 10.26 -10.26
CA GLU A 156 15.29 9.76 -11.49
C GLU A 156 14.79 8.37 -11.86
N LEU A 157 14.70 7.46 -10.87
CA LEU A 157 14.16 6.11 -11.06
C LEU A 157 12.71 6.15 -11.56
N LEU A 158 11.85 6.95 -10.94
CA LEU A 158 10.46 7.10 -11.34
C LEU A 158 10.33 7.60 -12.77
N HIS A 159 11.12 8.59 -13.18
CA HIS A 159 11.15 9.05 -14.57
C HIS A 159 11.57 7.94 -15.54
N ARG A 160 12.61 7.17 -15.21
CA ARG A 160 13.05 6.03 -16.02
C ARG A 160 11.99 4.92 -16.13
N CYS A 161 11.15 4.76 -15.10
CA CYS A 161 10.02 3.83 -15.08
C CYS A 161 8.75 4.40 -15.75
N GLY A 162 8.82 5.61 -16.35
CA GLY A 162 7.65 6.24 -16.96
C GLY A 162 6.62 6.77 -15.98
N GLN A 163 6.99 6.91 -14.70
CA GLN A 163 6.11 7.32 -13.59
C GLN A 163 6.33 8.80 -13.22
N SER A 164 6.33 9.69 -14.21
CA SER A 164 6.64 11.12 -14.00
C SER A 164 5.65 11.80 -13.04
N ALA A 165 4.37 11.44 -13.09
CA ALA A 165 3.37 11.94 -12.14
C ALA A 165 3.67 11.54 -10.69
N ALA A 166 4.22 10.35 -10.48
CA ALA A 166 4.67 9.91 -9.15
C ALA A 166 5.97 10.58 -8.69
N ALA A 167 6.74 11.15 -9.59
CA ALA A 167 8.00 11.86 -9.30
C ALA A 167 7.80 13.35 -8.94
N GLU A 168 6.66 13.92 -9.34
CA GLU A 168 6.38 15.35 -9.17
C GLU A 168 6.39 15.74 -7.69
N ASP A 169 7.17 16.78 -7.33
CA ASP A 169 7.29 17.31 -5.96
C ASP A 169 7.61 16.25 -4.87
N LEU A 170 8.29 15.14 -5.25
CA LEU A 170 8.55 14.02 -4.33
C LEU A 170 9.26 14.46 -3.05
N HIS A 171 10.30 15.30 -3.16
CA HIS A 171 11.06 15.78 -2.00
C HIS A 171 10.17 16.56 -1.02
N ASP A 172 9.35 17.46 -1.52
CA ASP A 172 8.46 18.27 -0.68
C ASP A 172 7.41 17.43 0.01
N GLU A 173 6.90 16.38 -0.66
CA GLU A 173 5.96 15.46 -0.04
C GLU A 173 6.63 14.58 1.00
N VAL A 174 7.84 14.10 0.77
CA VAL A 174 8.64 13.37 1.77
C VAL A 174 8.80 14.22 3.04
N GLN A 175 9.13 15.51 2.91
CA GLN A 175 9.23 16.42 4.06
C GLN A 175 7.89 16.57 4.79
N ARG A 176 6.79 16.70 4.05
CA ARG A 176 5.44 16.77 4.65
C ARG A 176 5.09 15.50 5.42
N VAL A 177 5.41 14.31 4.85
CA VAL A 177 5.16 13.02 5.50
C VAL A 177 6.01 12.86 6.76
N ILE A 178 7.30 13.19 6.71
CA ILE A 178 8.20 13.18 7.88
C ILE A 178 7.61 14.04 9.01
N GLN A 179 7.11 15.23 8.67
CA GLN A 179 6.50 16.13 9.65
C GLN A 179 5.18 15.59 10.19
N ALA A 180 4.29 15.11 9.32
CA ALA A 180 2.95 14.62 9.70
C ALA A 180 3.02 13.35 10.55
N THR A 181 4.05 12.53 10.36
CA THR A 181 4.25 11.26 11.06
C THR A 181 5.42 11.30 12.04
N ALA A 182 5.82 12.48 12.49
CA ALA A 182 7.06 12.70 13.25
C ALA A 182 7.19 11.83 14.51
N ALA A 183 6.09 11.53 15.19
CA ALA A 183 6.07 10.69 16.38
C ALA A 183 6.10 9.19 16.09
N ASN A 184 5.94 8.77 14.83
CA ASN A 184 5.80 7.37 14.47
C ASN A 184 7.17 6.74 14.15
N TYR A 185 7.29 5.46 14.44
CA TYR A 185 8.28 4.60 13.81
C TYR A 185 7.74 4.12 12.44
N SER A 186 8.61 3.98 11.45
CA SER A 186 8.22 3.42 10.17
C SER A 186 7.83 1.94 10.28
N SER A 187 7.06 1.43 9.32
CA SER A 187 6.71 0.00 9.26
C SER A 187 7.95 -0.88 9.15
N MET A 188 8.95 -0.47 8.36
CA MET A 188 10.21 -1.20 8.21
C MET A 188 10.99 -1.24 9.53
N HIS A 189 11.04 -0.14 10.28
CA HIS A 189 11.67 -0.11 11.59
C HIS A 189 10.97 -1.09 12.56
N GLN A 190 9.64 -1.12 12.55
CA GLN A 190 8.87 -2.04 13.38
C GLN A 190 9.11 -3.51 12.98
N ASP A 191 9.13 -3.82 11.67
CA ASP A 191 9.40 -5.17 11.18
C ASP A 191 10.80 -5.65 11.61
N VAL A 192 11.83 -4.80 11.46
CA VAL A 192 13.21 -5.13 11.87
C VAL A 192 13.33 -5.30 13.39
N SER A 193 12.60 -4.50 14.17
CA SER A 193 12.63 -4.59 15.65
C SER A 193 11.93 -5.83 16.19
N GLN A 194 11.09 -6.49 15.42
CA GLN A 194 10.37 -7.72 15.81
C GLN A 194 11.06 -9.02 15.36
N GLY A 195 12.08 -8.95 14.51
CA GLY A 195 12.87 -10.07 13.98
C GLY A 195 12.31 -10.61 12.70
#